data_df96ea1b8dcd8baa471d60acb268e5c9
#
_entry.id   df96ea1b8dcd8baa471d60acb268e5c9
#
_cell.length_a   1.000
_cell.length_b   1.000
_cell.length_c   1.000
_cell.angle_alpha   90.00
_cell.angle_beta   90.00
_cell.angle_gamma   90.00
#
_symmetry.space_group_name_H-M   'P 1'
#
loop_
_entity.id
_entity.type
_entity.pdbx_description
1 polymer ?
#
loop_
_entity_poly.entity_id
_entity_poly.type
_entity_poly.pdbx_seq_one_letter_code
_entity_poly.pdbx_strand_id
1 'polypeptide(L)'
;MKNKIIVSDSLQEHHLTKLFNDEVLAIHIKKYVDIPLANKLSDFFLSHENLECHPHDLKKGDEVVLVDYGVDRIGPSYNTTFGKPKDSDSYKKYFENALPAIRNVRNFCAPMLAPFDKFRLELDEIWSAGASIANFEGKKMHAGIARVMNRPERSFMVEKQPHFDGLQQQSVNLLGQFSVNIYIKMPVIGGELELWDVPEIPITELIEDNPENDWRGTLPLSILIKPEQGDLIIINTRKPHAIRSFPEGGRISLQSFIGLSLNKHLMLWN
;
A
#
# COMPACT_ATOMS: atom_id res chain seq x y z
N MET A 1 -3.64 8.07 27.12
CA MET A 1 -2.95 8.03 25.81
C MET A 1 -3.81 8.77 24.81
N LYS A 2 -3.27 9.73 24.04
CA LYS A 2 -4.02 10.35 22.94
C LYS A 2 -4.42 9.25 21.95
N ASN A 3 -5.64 9.31 21.43
CA ASN A 3 -6.06 8.36 20.39
C ASN A 3 -5.21 8.59 19.15
N LYS A 4 -4.36 7.61 18.79
CA LYS A 4 -3.43 7.69 17.67
C LYS A 4 -4.05 7.26 16.33
N ILE A 5 -5.33 6.91 16.34
CA ILE A 5 -6.08 6.50 15.16
C ILE A 5 -7.33 7.36 15.05
N ILE A 6 -7.54 7.97 13.90
CA ILE A 6 -8.80 8.60 13.55
C ILE A 6 -9.72 7.55 12.95
N VAL A 7 -10.90 7.35 13.50
CA VAL A 7 -11.94 6.50 12.91
C VAL A 7 -13.11 7.41 12.49
N SER A 8 -13.52 7.28 11.22
CA SER A 8 -14.57 8.14 10.63
C SER A 8 -15.33 7.38 9.54
N ASP A 9 -16.48 7.89 9.15
CA ASP A 9 -17.28 7.38 8.02
C ASP A 9 -16.93 8.10 6.69
N SER A 10 -16.12 9.17 6.73
CA SER A 10 -15.70 9.93 5.55
C SER A 10 -14.28 10.48 5.72
N LEU A 11 -13.56 10.60 4.61
CA LEU A 11 -12.25 11.24 4.57
C LEU A 11 -12.45 12.77 4.53
N GLN A 12 -11.61 13.50 5.28
CA GLN A 12 -11.65 14.96 5.34
C GLN A 12 -10.22 15.53 5.37
N GLU A 13 -10.03 16.76 4.90
CA GLU A 13 -8.72 17.41 4.83
C GLU A 13 -8.00 17.46 6.19
N HIS A 14 -8.74 17.75 7.27
CA HIS A 14 -8.14 17.82 8.61
C HIS A 14 -7.64 16.46 9.13
N HIS A 15 -8.20 15.33 8.65
CA HIS A 15 -7.67 13.99 8.94
C HIS A 15 -6.28 13.81 8.32
N LEU A 16 -6.14 14.18 7.04
CA LEU A 16 -4.87 14.12 6.31
C LEU A 16 -3.83 15.05 6.95
N THR A 17 -4.23 16.26 7.30
CA THR A 17 -3.35 17.23 7.97
C THR A 17 -2.78 16.65 9.27
N LYS A 18 -3.60 16.01 10.11
CA LYS A 18 -3.13 15.36 11.34
C LYS A 18 -2.18 14.20 11.08
N LEU A 19 -2.45 13.37 10.05
CA LEU A 19 -1.57 12.28 9.67
C LEU A 19 -0.22 12.81 9.14
N PHE A 20 -0.25 13.83 8.29
CA PHE A 20 0.95 14.41 7.69
C PHE A 20 1.81 15.17 8.71
N ASN A 21 1.20 15.69 9.78
CA ASN A 21 1.89 16.32 10.91
C ASN A 21 2.33 15.33 12.00
N ASP A 22 2.19 14.02 11.77
CA ASP A 22 2.54 12.96 12.73
C ASP A 22 1.78 13.04 14.08
N GLU A 23 0.60 13.66 14.08
CA GLU A 23 -0.27 13.71 15.26
C GLU A 23 -0.99 12.39 15.50
N VAL A 24 -1.25 11.63 14.40
CA VAL A 24 -1.88 10.31 14.38
C VAL A 24 -1.10 9.35 13.49
N LEU A 25 -1.23 8.04 13.74
CA LEU A 25 -0.58 6.97 12.96
C LEU A 25 -1.41 6.52 11.78
N ALA A 26 -2.74 6.59 11.90
CA ALA A 26 -3.65 6.11 10.88
C ALA A 26 -4.96 6.90 10.84
N ILE A 27 -5.54 6.92 9.64
CA ILE A 27 -6.92 7.30 9.36
C ILE A 27 -7.64 6.03 8.93
N HIS A 28 -8.73 5.68 9.61
CA HIS A 28 -9.54 4.50 9.33
C HIS A 28 -10.96 4.94 8.95
N ILE A 29 -11.30 4.83 7.68
CA ILE A 29 -12.63 5.11 7.14
C ILE A 29 -13.41 3.83 7.04
N LYS A 30 -14.54 3.76 7.76
CA LYS A 30 -15.36 2.56 7.81
C LYS A 30 -16.30 2.50 6.60
N LYS A 31 -16.52 1.25 6.11
CA LYS A 31 -17.50 0.96 5.05
C LYS A 31 -17.33 1.83 3.80
N TYR A 32 -16.10 2.09 3.42
CA TYR A 32 -15.76 2.91 2.26
C TYR A 32 -16.26 2.31 0.93
N VAL A 33 -16.23 0.97 0.84
CA VAL A 33 -16.78 0.17 -0.26
C VAL A 33 -17.93 -0.66 0.26
N ASP A 34 -19.04 -0.71 -0.48
CA ASP A 34 -20.14 -1.59 -0.13
C ASP A 34 -19.76 -3.07 -0.28
N ILE A 35 -20.37 -3.91 0.57
CA ILE A 35 -20.07 -5.34 0.62
C ILE A 35 -20.35 -6.08 -0.70
N PRO A 36 -21.46 -5.83 -1.42
CA PRO A 36 -21.71 -6.44 -2.71
C PRO A 36 -20.59 -6.18 -3.74
N LEU A 37 -20.10 -4.93 -3.83
CA LEU A 37 -18.99 -4.59 -4.73
C LEU A 37 -17.69 -5.23 -4.26
N ALA A 38 -17.40 -5.22 -2.96
CA ALA A 38 -16.22 -5.86 -2.40
C ALA A 38 -16.19 -7.37 -2.70
N ASN A 39 -17.33 -8.07 -2.58
CA ASN A 39 -17.44 -9.48 -2.94
C ASN A 39 -17.14 -9.72 -4.44
N LYS A 40 -17.77 -8.96 -5.32
CA LYS A 40 -17.52 -9.06 -6.77
C LYS A 40 -16.05 -8.82 -7.11
N LEU A 41 -15.41 -7.83 -6.50
CA LEU A 41 -13.99 -7.55 -6.68
C LEU A 41 -13.10 -8.66 -6.12
N SER A 42 -13.46 -9.25 -4.98
CA SER A 42 -12.74 -10.39 -4.42
C SER A 42 -12.70 -11.56 -5.42
N ASP A 43 -13.86 -11.93 -5.99
CA ASP A 43 -13.95 -13.01 -6.96
C ASP A 43 -13.18 -12.67 -8.25
N PHE A 44 -13.30 -11.45 -8.72
CA PHE A 44 -12.56 -10.95 -9.88
C PHE A 44 -11.04 -11.06 -9.69
N PHE A 45 -10.51 -10.64 -8.53
CA PHE A 45 -9.07 -10.70 -8.27
C PHE A 45 -8.57 -12.13 -8.08
N LEU A 46 -9.34 -12.99 -7.43
CA LEU A 46 -8.96 -14.38 -7.20
C LEU A 46 -8.93 -15.23 -8.48
N SER A 47 -9.73 -14.86 -9.49
CA SER A 47 -9.80 -15.54 -10.78
C SER A 47 -9.07 -14.80 -11.92
N HIS A 48 -8.35 -13.74 -11.61
CA HIS A 48 -7.74 -12.88 -12.62
C HIS A 48 -6.55 -13.56 -13.31
N GLU A 49 -6.52 -13.55 -14.64
CA GLU A 49 -5.47 -14.20 -15.45
C GLU A 49 -4.05 -13.65 -15.19
N ASN A 50 -3.94 -12.36 -14.78
CA ASN A 50 -2.68 -11.71 -14.45
C ASN A 50 -2.39 -11.69 -12.94
N LEU A 51 -2.98 -12.62 -12.16
CA LEU A 51 -2.60 -12.81 -10.78
C LEU A 51 -1.21 -13.45 -10.74
N GLU A 52 -0.23 -12.72 -10.22
CA GLU A 52 1.16 -13.16 -10.18
C GLU A 52 1.79 -13.00 -8.79
N CYS A 53 2.74 -13.87 -8.45
CA CYS A 53 3.53 -13.74 -7.24
C CYS A 53 4.24 -12.39 -7.20
N HIS A 54 4.29 -11.77 -6.03
CA HIS A 54 5.05 -10.55 -5.77
C HIS A 54 6.27 -10.85 -4.89
N PRO A 55 7.35 -11.38 -5.47
CA PRO A 55 8.56 -11.67 -4.71
C PRO A 55 9.26 -10.38 -4.29
N HIS A 56 9.99 -10.46 -3.20
CA HIS A 56 10.87 -9.40 -2.72
C HIS A 56 12.33 -9.80 -2.91
N ASP A 57 13.14 -8.85 -3.36
CA ASP A 57 14.58 -9.00 -3.46
C ASP A 57 15.19 -8.85 -2.05
N LEU A 58 15.79 -9.92 -1.54
CA LEU A 58 16.59 -9.87 -0.32
C LEU A 58 18.07 -9.93 -0.67
N LYS A 59 18.84 -8.96 -0.20
CA LYS A 59 20.30 -9.02 -0.27
C LYS A 59 20.84 -9.93 0.85
N LYS A 60 21.58 -10.98 0.48
CA LYS A 60 22.39 -11.80 1.39
C LYS A 60 23.86 -11.61 1.02
N GLY A 61 24.53 -10.65 1.66
CA GLY A 61 25.86 -10.22 1.24
C GLY A 61 25.84 -9.68 -0.19
N ASP A 62 26.59 -10.27 -1.11
CA ASP A 62 26.64 -9.88 -2.54
C ASP A 62 25.55 -10.55 -3.39
N GLU A 63 24.78 -11.49 -2.83
CA GLU A 63 23.72 -12.21 -3.55
C GLU A 63 22.36 -11.59 -3.34
N VAL A 64 21.54 -11.55 -4.41
CA VAL A 64 20.11 -11.18 -4.34
C VAL A 64 19.28 -12.44 -4.43
N VAL A 65 18.51 -12.73 -3.37
CA VAL A 65 17.62 -13.88 -3.30
C VAL A 65 16.17 -13.40 -3.39
N LEU A 66 15.38 -14.00 -4.30
CA LEU A 66 13.95 -13.76 -4.40
C LEU A 66 13.21 -14.53 -3.31
N VAL A 67 12.47 -13.84 -2.46
CA VAL A 67 11.64 -14.45 -1.41
C VAL A 67 10.16 -14.22 -1.69
N ASP A 68 9.41 -15.32 -1.67
CA ASP A 68 7.95 -15.31 -1.75
C ASP A 68 7.34 -15.22 -0.35
N TYR A 69 6.82 -14.04 -0.02
CA TYR A 69 6.13 -13.79 1.26
C TYR A 69 4.63 -14.21 1.26
N GLY A 70 4.16 -14.86 0.20
CA GLY A 70 2.75 -15.24 0.10
C GLY A 70 1.84 -14.10 -0.31
N VAL A 71 2.39 -13.06 -0.91
CA VAL A 71 1.66 -11.94 -1.48
C VAL A 71 1.67 -12.07 -2.99
N ASP A 72 0.49 -12.19 -3.57
CA ASP A 72 0.29 -12.09 -5.01
C ASP A 72 -0.22 -10.68 -5.36
N ARG A 73 -0.14 -10.30 -6.63
CA ARG A 73 -0.56 -8.98 -7.09
C ARG A 73 -1.28 -9.04 -8.44
N ILE A 74 -2.11 -8.02 -8.67
CA ILE A 74 -2.63 -7.68 -9.99
C ILE A 74 -2.31 -6.21 -10.24
N GLY A 75 -1.63 -5.96 -11.35
CA GLY A 75 -1.10 -4.65 -11.70
C GLY A 75 0.40 -4.51 -11.44
N PRO A 76 1.06 -3.63 -12.21
CA PRO A 76 2.50 -3.44 -12.11
C PRO A 76 2.89 -2.71 -10.81
N SER A 77 4.00 -3.13 -10.19
CA SER A 77 4.60 -2.46 -9.04
C SER A 77 5.89 -1.77 -9.44
N TYR A 78 6.04 -0.50 -9.08
CA TYR A 78 7.24 0.28 -9.41
C TYR A 78 8.51 -0.26 -8.72
N ASN A 79 8.36 -0.94 -7.59
CA ASN A 79 9.48 -1.58 -6.90
C ASN A 79 10.26 -2.54 -7.81
N THR A 80 9.61 -3.14 -8.81
CA THR A 80 10.29 -4.03 -9.77
C THR A 80 11.28 -3.32 -10.68
N THR A 81 11.29 -1.99 -10.67
CA THR A 81 12.21 -1.15 -11.45
C THR A 81 13.41 -0.64 -10.64
N PHE A 82 13.40 -0.84 -9.31
CA PHE A 82 14.47 -0.33 -8.44
C PHE A 82 15.83 -0.88 -8.83
N GLY A 83 16.84 0.02 -8.86
CA GLY A 83 18.21 -0.33 -9.25
C GLY A 83 18.40 -0.70 -10.72
N LYS A 84 17.34 -0.65 -11.55
CA LYS A 84 17.40 -1.00 -12.97
C LYS A 84 17.49 0.26 -13.85
N PRO A 85 18.21 0.19 -14.98
CA PRO A 85 18.23 1.28 -15.94
C PRO A 85 16.85 1.63 -16.51
N LYS A 86 16.62 2.90 -16.86
CA LYS A 86 15.34 3.37 -17.41
C LYS A 86 14.97 2.77 -18.78
N ASP A 87 15.92 2.23 -19.50
CA ASP A 87 15.74 1.51 -20.75
C ASP A 87 15.53 0.00 -20.58
N SER A 88 15.56 -0.50 -19.33
CA SER A 88 15.32 -1.91 -19.02
C SER A 88 13.91 -2.35 -19.38
N ASP A 89 13.77 -3.65 -19.65
CA ASP A 89 12.46 -4.25 -19.94
C ASP A 89 11.48 -4.13 -18.77
N SER A 90 11.97 -4.22 -17.53
CA SER A 90 11.14 -4.03 -16.33
C SER A 90 10.53 -2.63 -16.28
N TYR A 91 11.34 -1.60 -16.57
CA TYR A 91 10.89 -0.22 -16.59
C TYR A 91 9.88 0.04 -17.70
N LYS A 92 10.14 -0.46 -18.92
CA LYS A 92 9.21 -0.35 -20.06
C LYS A 92 7.88 -1.05 -19.75
N LYS A 93 7.92 -2.31 -19.31
CA LYS A 93 6.75 -3.11 -18.96
C LYS A 93 5.90 -2.46 -17.87
N TYR A 94 6.54 -1.84 -16.85
CA TYR A 94 5.81 -1.13 -15.82
C TYR A 94 4.91 -0.04 -16.41
N PHE A 95 5.46 0.87 -17.23
CA PHE A 95 4.70 1.98 -17.80
C PHE A 95 3.71 1.56 -18.89
N GLU A 96 4.03 0.53 -19.68
CA GLU A 96 3.12 -0.04 -20.68
C GLU A 96 1.86 -0.62 -20.03
N ASN A 97 2.00 -1.23 -18.84
CA ASN A 97 0.88 -1.87 -18.16
C ASN A 97 0.19 -0.97 -17.10
N ALA A 98 0.74 0.19 -16.75
CA ALA A 98 0.21 1.04 -15.68
C ALA A 98 -1.25 1.49 -15.94
N LEU A 99 -1.51 2.13 -17.07
CA LEU A 99 -2.87 2.57 -17.41
C LEU A 99 -3.82 1.44 -17.80
N PRO A 100 -3.39 0.41 -18.57
CA PRO A 100 -4.23 -0.77 -18.82
C PRO A 100 -4.72 -1.44 -17.54
N ALA A 101 -3.88 -1.63 -16.52
CA ALA A 101 -4.27 -2.22 -15.26
C ALA A 101 -5.35 -1.39 -14.52
N ILE A 102 -5.20 -0.05 -14.46
CA ILE A 102 -6.22 0.83 -13.89
C ILE A 102 -7.55 0.70 -14.65
N ARG A 103 -7.48 0.70 -15.98
CA ARG A 103 -8.68 0.62 -16.83
C ARG A 103 -9.39 -0.73 -16.72
N ASN A 104 -8.64 -1.81 -16.52
CA ASN A 104 -9.21 -3.16 -16.34
C ASN A 104 -10.15 -3.19 -15.12
N VAL A 105 -9.67 -2.74 -13.94
CA VAL A 105 -10.51 -2.67 -12.73
C VAL A 105 -11.68 -1.70 -12.89
N ARG A 106 -11.45 -0.55 -13.53
CA ARG A 106 -12.51 0.43 -13.82
C ARG A 106 -13.61 -0.16 -14.69
N ASN A 107 -13.25 -0.82 -15.77
CA ASN A 107 -14.22 -1.44 -16.70
C ASN A 107 -15.02 -2.54 -16.01
N PHE A 108 -14.38 -3.33 -15.15
CA PHE A 108 -15.07 -4.34 -14.35
C PHE A 108 -16.11 -3.73 -13.40
N CYS A 109 -15.82 -2.58 -12.80
CA CYS A 109 -16.75 -1.91 -11.89
C CYS A 109 -17.88 -1.15 -12.59
N ALA A 110 -17.75 -0.86 -13.88
CA ALA A 110 -18.75 -0.04 -14.61
C ALA A 110 -20.17 -0.63 -14.50
N PRO A 111 -21.21 0.20 -14.36
CA PRO A 111 -21.23 1.67 -14.42
C PRO A 111 -20.83 2.37 -13.10
N MET A 112 -20.54 1.63 -12.04
CA MET A 112 -20.10 2.20 -10.75
C MET A 112 -18.62 2.65 -10.85
N LEU A 113 -18.22 3.58 -9.98
CA LEU A 113 -16.82 3.93 -9.82
C LEU A 113 -16.04 2.76 -9.20
N ALA A 114 -14.87 2.46 -9.74
CA ALA A 114 -13.94 1.57 -9.07
C ALA A 114 -13.53 2.20 -7.70
N PRO A 115 -13.35 1.41 -6.63
CA PRO A 115 -13.07 1.96 -5.30
C PRO A 115 -11.85 2.89 -5.28
N PHE A 116 -10.82 2.56 -6.05
CA PHE A 116 -9.64 3.41 -6.13
C PHE A 116 -9.85 4.67 -6.98
N ASP A 117 -10.68 4.63 -8.03
CA ASP A 117 -11.07 5.84 -8.78
C ASP A 117 -11.90 6.77 -7.90
N LYS A 118 -12.82 6.24 -7.09
CA LYS A 118 -13.55 7.00 -6.08
C LYS A 118 -12.57 7.69 -5.13
N PHE A 119 -11.63 6.95 -4.55
CA PHE A 119 -10.66 7.49 -3.61
C PHE A 119 -9.83 8.64 -4.19
N ARG A 120 -9.28 8.48 -5.40
CA ARG A 120 -8.44 9.52 -6.00
C ARG A 120 -9.22 10.79 -6.35
N LEU A 121 -10.49 10.68 -6.71
CA LEU A 121 -11.36 11.84 -6.96
C LEU A 121 -11.67 12.56 -5.63
N GLU A 122 -12.12 11.82 -4.61
CA GLU A 122 -12.37 12.39 -3.28
C GLU A 122 -11.11 13.05 -2.70
N LEU A 123 -9.93 12.41 -2.87
CA LEU A 123 -8.68 12.97 -2.39
C LEU A 123 -8.33 14.28 -3.07
N ASP A 124 -8.54 14.38 -4.39
CA ASP A 124 -8.33 15.62 -5.16
C ASP A 124 -9.30 16.73 -4.74
N GLU A 125 -10.56 16.36 -4.50
CA GLU A 125 -11.62 17.30 -4.10
C GLU A 125 -11.43 17.87 -2.69
N ILE A 126 -10.97 17.04 -1.74
CA ILE A 126 -10.85 17.47 -0.33
C ILE A 126 -9.50 18.10 -0.01
N TRP A 127 -8.44 17.82 -0.79
CA TRP A 127 -7.11 18.36 -0.53
C TRP A 127 -6.87 19.64 -1.31
N SER A 128 -6.73 20.75 -0.62
CA SER A 128 -6.69 22.09 -1.22
C SER A 128 -5.64 22.27 -2.32
N ALA A 129 -4.52 21.56 -2.26
CA ALA A 129 -3.48 21.56 -3.29
C ALA A 129 -3.69 20.49 -4.38
N GLY A 130 -4.80 19.75 -4.32
CA GLY A 130 -5.18 18.71 -5.26
C GLY A 130 -4.38 17.42 -5.15
N ALA A 131 -4.88 16.38 -5.84
CA ALA A 131 -4.24 15.08 -5.92
C ALA A 131 -4.30 14.49 -7.33
N SER A 132 -3.26 13.80 -7.77
CA SER A 132 -3.25 13.15 -9.09
C SER A 132 -2.43 11.88 -9.11
N ILE A 133 -2.67 11.02 -10.10
CA ILE A 133 -1.74 9.94 -10.41
C ILE A 133 -0.39 10.55 -10.78
N ALA A 134 0.67 10.08 -10.14
CA ALA A 134 2.02 10.54 -10.38
C ALA A 134 2.39 10.44 -11.86
N ASN A 135 3.12 11.44 -12.32
CA ASN A 135 3.66 11.49 -13.67
C ASN A 135 5.18 11.52 -13.55
N PHE A 136 5.80 10.50 -14.08
CA PHE A 136 7.24 10.39 -14.09
C PHE A 136 7.76 10.50 -15.52
N GLU A 137 8.51 11.55 -15.80
CA GLU A 137 9.07 11.84 -17.15
C GLU A 137 8.01 11.77 -18.27
N GLY A 138 6.84 12.36 -18.04
CA GLY A 138 5.73 12.35 -19.01
C GLY A 138 4.88 11.08 -19.03
N LYS A 139 5.24 10.05 -18.24
CA LYS A 139 4.52 8.78 -18.18
C LYS A 139 3.71 8.67 -16.89
N LYS A 140 2.43 8.32 -16.99
CA LYS A 140 1.57 8.06 -15.82
C LYS A 140 1.97 6.77 -15.14
N MET A 141 2.11 6.83 -13.81
CA MET A 141 2.37 5.65 -12.99
C MET A 141 1.10 4.82 -12.74
N HIS A 142 1.27 3.58 -12.31
CA HIS A 142 0.17 2.77 -11.80
C HIS A 142 -0.24 3.27 -10.41
N ALA A 143 -1.52 3.10 -10.07
CA ALA A 143 -2.05 3.35 -8.73
C ALA A 143 -3.27 2.45 -8.51
N GLY A 144 -3.42 1.90 -7.30
CA GLY A 144 -4.49 0.96 -6.98
C GLY A 144 -4.13 -0.50 -7.30
N ILE A 145 -2.89 -0.93 -7.01
CA ILE A 145 -2.49 -2.33 -7.14
C ILE A 145 -3.33 -3.23 -6.23
N ALA A 146 -3.82 -4.35 -6.75
CA ALA A 146 -4.42 -5.36 -5.90
C ALA A 146 -3.33 -6.22 -5.25
N ARG A 147 -3.32 -6.28 -3.92
CA ARG A 147 -2.51 -7.20 -3.11
C ARG A 147 -3.39 -8.34 -2.64
N VAL A 148 -3.03 -9.56 -3.01
CA VAL A 148 -3.80 -10.78 -2.75
C VAL A 148 -2.99 -11.71 -1.88
N MET A 149 -3.42 -11.92 -0.65
CA MET A 149 -2.85 -12.89 0.28
C MET A 149 -3.88 -14.01 0.46
N ASN A 150 -3.81 -15.03 -0.39
CA ASN A 150 -4.73 -16.17 -0.39
C ASN A 150 -4.01 -17.49 -0.05
N ARG A 151 -2.85 -17.38 0.58
CA ARG A 151 -2.01 -18.48 1.08
C ARG A 151 -1.77 -18.27 2.57
N PRO A 152 -2.75 -18.61 3.43
CA PRO A 152 -2.68 -18.36 4.88
C PRO A 152 -1.44 -19.00 5.52
N GLU A 153 -0.99 -20.14 5.02
CA GLU A 153 0.24 -20.83 5.47
C GLU A 153 1.50 -20.02 5.23
N ARG A 154 1.46 -18.97 4.39
CA ARG A 154 2.57 -18.03 4.14
C ARG A 154 2.44 -16.72 4.92
N SER A 155 1.28 -16.45 5.51
CA SER A 155 0.99 -15.16 6.15
C SER A 155 1.96 -14.82 7.30
N PHE A 156 2.51 -15.83 7.98
CA PHE A 156 3.50 -15.64 9.04
C PHE A 156 4.82 -15.01 8.52
N MET A 157 5.14 -15.18 7.25
CA MET A 157 6.33 -14.59 6.65
C MET A 157 6.24 -13.05 6.61
N VAL A 158 5.04 -12.52 6.31
CA VAL A 158 4.78 -11.08 6.32
C VAL A 158 4.77 -10.52 7.75
N GLU A 159 4.22 -11.27 8.71
CA GLU A 159 4.20 -10.86 10.11
C GLU A 159 5.60 -10.71 10.69
N LYS A 160 6.53 -11.58 10.35
CA LYS A 160 7.90 -11.57 10.89
C LYS A 160 8.72 -10.36 10.47
N GLN A 161 8.29 -9.64 9.43
CA GLN A 161 9.05 -8.52 8.87
C GLN A 161 8.28 -7.21 8.95
N PRO A 162 8.28 -6.53 10.11
CA PRO A 162 7.97 -5.11 10.14
C PRO A 162 8.88 -4.39 9.14
N HIS A 163 8.30 -3.58 8.29
CA HIS A 163 9.02 -2.83 7.27
C HIS A 163 8.51 -1.40 7.21
N PHE A 164 9.24 -0.58 6.51
CA PHE A 164 8.80 0.75 6.12
C PHE A 164 9.04 0.93 4.62
N ASP A 165 8.23 1.76 4.00
CA ASP A 165 8.33 2.03 2.57
C ASP A 165 8.87 3.45 2.33
N GLY A 166 9.76 3.57 1.35
CA GLY A 166 10.28 4.83 0.87
C GLY A 166 10.54 4.79 -0.62
N LEU A 167 10.17 5.84 -1.32
CA LEU A 167 10.53 5.99 -2.73
C LEU A 167 12.02 6.32 -2.83
N GLN A 168 12.82 5.36 -3.28
CA GLN A 168 14.27 5.49 -3.42
C GLN A 168 14.67 6.29 -4.68
N GLN A 169 13.94 7.32 -5.04
CA GLN A 169 14.22 8.08 -6.25
C GLN A 169 14.75 9.47 -5.91
N GLN A 170 16.03 9.72 -6.23
CA GLN A 170 16.71 10.99 -5.98
C GLN A 170 16.07 12.20 -6.67
N SER A 171 15.22 11.99 -7.68
CA SER A 171 14.58 13.05 -8.45
C SER A 171 13.23 13.52 -7.89
N VAL A 172 12.71 12.87 -6.85
CA VAL A 172 11.41 13.21 -6.25
C VAL A 172 11.61 13.57 -4.78
N ASN A 173 11.62 14.86 -4.49
CA ASN A 173 11.65 15.34 -3.11
C ASN A 173 10.25 15.31 -2.51
N LEU A 174 9.99 14.38 -1.60
CA LEU A 174 8.75 14.27 -0.85
C LEU A 174 8.91 14.80 0.57
N LEU A 175 7.95 15.58 1.02
CA LEU A 175 7.81 15.97 2.44
C LEU A 175 7.38 14.79 3.30
N GLY A 176 6.59 13.85 2.75
CA GLY A 176 6.13 12.66 3.42
C GLY A 176 5.68 11.59 2.41
N GLN A 177 5.66 10.34 2.86
CA GLN A 177 5.12 9.22 2.10
C GLN A 177 4.18 8.41 2.97
N PHE A 178 3.01 8.14 2.44
CA PHE A 178 1.91 7.45 3.09
C PHE A 178 1.41 6.34 2.17
N SER A 179 0.62 5.42 2.69
CA SER A 179 -0.12 4.48 1.84
C SER A 179 -1.60 4.47 2.21
N VAL A 180 -2.43 4.29 1.19
CA VAL A 180 -3.84 3.96 1.33
C VAL A 180 -4.04 2.50 0.99
N ASN A 181 -4.84 1.80 1.81
CA ASN A 181 -5.29 0.44 1.59
C ASN A 181 -6.81 0.39 1.69
N ILE A 182 -7.48 -0.07 0.63
CA ILE A 182 -8.93 -0.33 0.60
C ILE A 182 -9.11 -1.84 0.70
N TYR A 183 -9.76 -2.30 1.76
CA TYR A 183 -9.85 -3.72 2.10
C TYR A 183 -11.04 -4.40 1.40
N ILE A 184 -10.74 -5.21 0.40
CA ILE A 184 -11.73 -5.92 -0.44
C ILE A 184 -12.15 -7.24 0.19
N LYS A 185 -11.23 -7.90 0.89
CA LYS A 185 -11.47 -9.14 1.64
C LYS A 185 -10.62 -9.18 2.88
N MET A 186 -11.17 -9.67 3.98
CA MET A 186 -10.45 -9.86 5.23
C MET A 186 -10.67 -11.25 5.79
N PRO A 187 -9.65 -11.88 6.41
CA PRO A 187 -9.83 -13.10 7.16
C PRO A 187 -10.64 -12.82 8.44
N VAL A 188 -11.35 -13.82 8.94
CA VAL A 188 -12.13 -13.70 10.18
C VAL A 188 -11.20 -13.47 11.38
N ILE A 189 -10.13 -14.24 11.46
CA ILE A 189 -9.12 -14.19 12.53
C ILE A 189 -7.78 -13.76 11.92
N GLY A 190 -7.05 -12.85 12.59
CA GLY A 190 -5.78 -12.34 12.12
C GLY A 190 -5.89 -11.28 11.01
N GLY A 191 -4.80 -11.02 10.32
CA GLY A 191 -4.75 -10.05 9.24
C GLY A 191 -4.83 -8.59 9.67
N GLU A 192 -4.69 -8.30 10.97
CA GLU A 192 -4.63 -6.93 11.50
C GLU A 192 -3.45 -6.18 10.88
N LEU A 193 -3.62 -4.89 10.71
CA LEU A 193 -2.54 -3.95 10.45
C LEU A 193 -1.87 -3.60 11.77
N GLU A 194 -0.57 -3.77 11.85
CA GLU A 194 0.24 -3.49 13.02
C GLU A 194 1.12 -2.28 12.75
N LEU A 195 1.09 -1.30 13.67
CA LEU A 195 1.78 -0.02 13.54
C LEU A 195 2.59 0.28 14.79
N TRP A 196 3.73 0.94 14.62
CA TRP A 196 4.58 1.39 15.72
C TRP A 196 4.70 2.90 15.75
N ASP A 197 4.45 3.48 16.94
CA ASP A 197 4.60 4.93 17.18
C ASP A 197 6.06 5.24 17.53
N VAL A 198 6.90 5.21 16.52
CA VAL A 198 8.32 5.56 16.58
C VAL A 198 8.61 6.70 15.61
N PRO A 199 9.74 7.41 15.72
CA PRO A 199 10.16 8.39 14.73
C PRO A 199 10.20 7.77 13.31
N GLU A 200 9.98 8.60 12.29
CA GLU A 200 10.18 8.19 10.90
C GLU A 200 11.63 7.74 10.67
N ILE A 201 11.80 6.66 9.93
CA ILE A 201 13.13 6.19 9.54
C ILE A 201 13.53 6.96 8.26
N PRO A 202 14.68 7.67 8.29
CA PRO A 202 15.19 8.34 7.10
C PRO A 202 15.47 7.34 5.97
N ILE A 203 15.11 7.68 4.73
CA ILE A 203 15.34 6.80 3.56
C ILE A 203 16.82 6.46 3.39
N THR A 204 17.72 7.33 3.85
CA THR A 204 19.17 7.13 3.82
C THR A 204 19.66 6.11 4.83
N GLU A 205 18.86 5.80 5.84
CA GLU A 205 19.15 4.82 6.89
C GLU A 205 18.39 3.50 6.63
N LEU A 206 18.18 3.15 5.35
CA LEU A 206 17.62 1.85 4.99
C LEU A 206 18.48 0.76 5.64
N ILE A 207 17.91 0.18 6.70
CA ILE A 207 18.45 -1.02 7.32
C ILE A 207 18.40 -2.07 6.21
N GLU A 208 19.55 -2.63 5.83
CA GLU A 208 19.58 -3.78 4.93
C GLU A 208 18.68 -4.85 5.55
N ASP A 209 17.63 -5.23 4.81
CA ASP A 209 16.71 -6.29 5.23
C ASP A 209 17.53 -7.58 5.39
N ASN A 210 18.00 -7.80 6.60
CA ASN A 210 18.56 -9.09 6.98
C ASN A 210 17.44 -9.90 7.64
N PRO A 211 16.92 -10.94 6.96
CA PRO A 211 15.82 -11.76 7.50
C PRO A 211 16.20 -12.50 8.79
N GLU A 212 17.49 -12.54 9.16
CA GLU A 212 17.99 -13.11 10.40
C GLU A 212 17.91 -12.12 11.58
N ASN A 213 17.74 -10.83 11.32
CA ASN A 213 17.59 -9.83 12.36
C ASN A 213 16.12 -9.74 12.80
N ASP A 214 15.84 -10.25 14.00
CA ASP A 214 14.56 -10.00 14.68
C ASP A 214 14.51 -8.56 15.20
N TRP A 215 14.49 -7.59 14.28
CA TRP A 215 14.37 -6.20 14.70
C TRP A 215 12.96 -5.88 15.24
N ARG A 216 11.95 -6.76 14.99
CA ARG A 216 10.64 -6.69 15.63
C ARG A 216 10.77 -6.68 17.17
N GLY A 217 11.67 -7.50 17.73
CA GLY A 217 11.94 -7.55 19.16
C GLY A 217 12.52 -6.26 19.74
N THR A 218 13.05 -5.36 18.91
CA THR A 218 13.57 -4.05 19.32
C THR A 218 12.52 -2.94 19.30
N LEU A 219 11.37 -3.16 18.69
CA LEU A 219 10.30 -2.19 18.59
C LEU A 219 9.47 -2.13 19.88
N PRO A 220 8.90 -0.95 20.24
CA PRO A 220 7.99 -0.84 21.36
C PRO A 220 6.68 -1.60 21.12
N LEU A 221 5.74 -1.51 22.07
CA LEU A 221 4.40 -2.10 21.88
C LEU A 221 3.73 -1.48 20.66
N SER A 222 3.22 -2.35 19.78
CA SER A 222 2.50 -1.97 18.57
C SER A 222 1.05 -1.60 18.85
N ILE A 223 0.46 -0.87 17.92
CA ILE A 223 -0.97 -0.60 17.85
C ILE A 223 -1.56 -1.46 16.73
N LEU A 224 -2.61 -2.22 17.06
CA LEU A 224 -3.30 -3.08 16.11
C LEU A 224 -4.58 -2.41 15.61
N ILE A 225 -4.79 -2.45 14.30
CA ILE A 225 -6.04 -2.08 13.66
C ILE A 225 -6.58 -3.32 12.96
N LYS A 226 -7.80 -3.73 13.29
CA LYS A 226 -8.52 -4.78 12.56
C LYS A 226 -9.39 -4.11 11.50
N PRO A 227 -8.98 -4.13 10.21
CA PRO A 227 -9.87 -3.67 9.15
C PRO A 227 -11.02 -4.66 8.98
N GLU A 228 -12.16 -4.15 8.57
CA GLU A 228 -13.28 -4.96 8.07
C GLU A 228 -13.33 -4.87 6.53
N GLN A 229 -14.02 -5.80 5.91
CA GLN A 229 -14.28 -5.75 4.47
C GLN A 229 -15.01 -4.45 4.12
N GLY A 230 -14.51 -3.75 3.12
CA GLY A 230 -15.01 -2.45 2.70
C GLY A 230 -14.34 -1.25 3.37
N ASP A 231 -13.51 -1.42 4.39
CA ASP A 231 -12.81 -0.32 5.05
C ASP A 231 -11.68 0.27 4.18
N LEU A 232 -11.30 1.51 4.48
CA LEU A 232 -10.14 2.18 3.93
C LEU A 232 -9.25 2.64 5.08
N ILE A 233 -7.93 2.40 4.99
CA ILE A 233 -6.97 2.89 5.98
C ILE A 233 -5.82 3.60 5.27
N ILE A 234 -5.44 4.78 5.80
CA ILE A 234 -4.25 5.53 5.38
C ILE A 234 -3.26 5.52 6.55
N ILE A 235 -2.00 5.21 6.27
CA ILE A 235 -0.91 5.18 7.26
C ILE A 235 0.32 5.94 6.76
N ASN A 236 1.18 6.33 7.72
CA ASN A 236 2.53 6.80 7.41
C ASN A 236 3.45 5.60 7.19
N THR A 237 3.93 5.39 5.95
CA THR A 237 4.76 4.23 5.58
C THR A 237 6.24 4.40 5.91
N ARG A 238 6.67 5.60 6.32
CA ARG A 238 8.03 5.83 6.83
C ARG A 238 8.19 5.37 8.29
N LYS A 239 7.11 4.91 8.92
CA LYS A 239 7.12 4.24 10.22
C LYS A 239 6.98 2.74 10.02
N PRO A 240 7.57 1.93 10.91
CA PRO A 240 7.42 0.48 10.86
C PRO A 240 5.96 0.06 10.86
N HIS A 241 5.63 -0.87 9.98
CA HIS A 241 4.31 -1.47 9.90
C HIS A 241 4.41 -2.92 9.45
N ALA A 242 3.42 -3.74 9.81
CA ALA A 242 3.33 -5.14 9.43
C ALA A 242 1.86 -5.59 9.32
N ILE A 243 1.67 -6.79 8.80
CA ILE A 243 0.37 -7.47 8.79
C ILE A 243 0.49 -8.68 9.69
N ARG A 244 -0.43 -8.83 10.65
CA ARG A 244 -0.51 -10.01 11.50
C ARG A 244 -0.90 -11.24 10.67
N SER A 245 -0.31 -12.37 10.99
CA SER A 245 -0.66 -13.64 10.36
C SER A 245 -2.12 -14.04 10.57
N PHE A 246 -2.61 -14.90 9.72
CA PHE A 246 -3.96 -15.45 9.82
C PHE A 246 -3.94 -16.93 9.45
N PRO A 247 -4.70 -17.77 10.19
CA PRO A 247 -4.64 -19.22 10.04
C PRO A 247 -5.42 -19.73 8.82
N GLU A 248 -6.43 -18.99 8.37
CA GLU A 248 -7.33 -19.37 7.28
C GLU A 248 -7.93 -18.17 6.55
N GLY A 249 -8.52 -18.43 5.40
CA GLY A 249 -9.14 -17.40 4.57
C GLY A 249 -8.13 -16.67 3.71
N GLY A 250 -8.48 -15.43 3.33
CA GLY A 250 -7.62 -14.59 2.51
C GLY A 250 -7.81 -13.12 2.83
N ARG A 251 -6.80 -12.32 2.47
CA ARG A 251 -6.80 -10.86 2.60
C ARG A 251 -6.52 -10.24 1.23
N ILE A 252 -7.39 -9.36 0.78
CA ILE A 252 -7.25 -8.64 -0.48
C ILE A 252 -7.40 -7.15 -0.20
N SER A 253 -6.46 -6.35 -0.68
CA SER A 253 -6.55 -4.90 -0.61
C SER A 253 -6.14 -4.25 -1.93
N LEU A 254 -6.77 -3.11 -2.25
CA LEU A 254 -6.26 -2.18 -3.25
C LEU A 254 -5.34 -1.19 -2.54
N GLN A 255 -4.11 -1.06 -3.00
CA GLN A 255 -3.09 -0.21 -2.38
C GLN A 255 -2.60 0.86 -3.34
N SER A 256 -2.23 2.00 -2.79
CA SER A 256 -1.38 2.99 -3.45
C SER A 256 -0.54 3.75 -2.44
N PHE A 257 0.63 4.20 -2.86
CA PHE A 257 1.35 5.23 -2.12
C PHE A 257 0.75 6.61 -2.37
N ILE A 258 0.90 7.49 -1.39
CA ILE A 258 0.54 8.90 -1.43
C ILE A 258 1.80 9.67 -1.07
N GLY A 259 2.33 10.46 -2.01
CA GLY A 259 3.46 11.34 -1.78
C GLY A 259 3.02 12.77 -1.59
N LEU A 260 3.42 13.38 -0.47
CA LEU A 260 3.25 14.81 -0.24
C LEU A 260 4.45 15.54 -0.86
N SER A 261 4.23 16.25 -1.96
CA SER A 261 5.27 17.01 -2.66
C SER A 261 5.59 18.34 -1.98
N LEU A 262 6.69 18.99 -2.39
CA LEU A 262 7.11 20.30 -1.84
C LEU A 262 6.06 21.39 -2.01
N ASN A 263 5.28 21.38 -3.09
CA ASN A 263 4.16 22.30 -3.33
C ASN A 263 2.84 21.81 -2.72
N LYS A 264 2.90 20.81 -1.84
CA LYS A 264 1.79 20.17 -1.14
C LYS A 264 0.80 19.40 -2.03
N HIS A 265 0.99 19.33 -3.33
CA HIS A 265 0.18 18.46 -4.19
C HIS A 265 0.42 16.99 -3.85
N LEU A 266 -0.64 16.18 -3.83
CA LEU A 266 -0.56 14.74 -3.53
C LEU A 266 -0.38 13.93 -4.82
N MET A 267 0.60 13.05 -4.81
CA MET A 267 0.91 12.17 -5.91
C MET A 267 0.61 10.72 -5.54
N LEU A 268 -0.08 9.99 -6.42
CA LEU A 268 -0.47 8.59 -6.21
C LEU A 268 0.31 7.66 -7.14
N TRP A 269 0.91 6.59 -6.58
CA TRP A 269 1.61 5.57 -7.38
C TRP A 269 1.67 4.21 -6.65
N ASN A 270 2.09 3.16 -7.41
CA ASN A 270 2.52 1.84 -6.89
C ASN A 270 3.77 1.37 -7.59
#